data_464989f207a3d74a09025c576d60c2c8
#
_entry.id   464989f207a3d74a09025c576d60c2c8
#
_cell.length_a   1.000
_cell.length_b   1.000
_cell.length_c   1.000
_cell.angle_alpha   90.00
_cell.angle_beta   90.00
_cell.angle_gamma   90.00
#
_symmetry.space_group_name_H-M   'P 1'
#
loop_
_entity.id
_entity.type
_entity.pdbx_description
1 polymer ?
#
loop_
_entity_poly.entity_id
_entity_poly.type
_entity_poly.pdbx_seq_one_letter_code
_entity_poly.pdbx_strand_id
1 'polypeptide(L)'
;MGLLTGPTRGAIRVYKYNLNKNIDIMRWLKSVLTTLLLVLLAGCASDSLEKMIPADATGVVSFDVPVILKKARMIDDGRIVLPKSLQSAIDDNDTSPLCVLLSDLPQLGLDTDAKAFAFFTTKTFGRVIIASLDNPDKARKTLAMRVGGDFEKVEGLDCMYVKDNLYVIDGKVLLVGTVNKAMDINRVAKGAKAILSKTSTCITDNKSVKEVLHNKDAAINAWMLGKGLKGILNKSEVYRELSQKMPLIEIFTESDIDAVTCAIDLDEKQVEMTTNILAADNSEYAQLLNSTLGKPSDDVLKAIPNSMDYIFTMSVQGDNFVKLKQIQQLLGMFGKIPYIGRIDLASILSTVDGPFTIGLARDPHLEGEWNMVLAARSTDPDGVVKQISAFANQMGQAPELYEDEYIYQYDNKMIRIGVTSGILYVKMLDYEQTEGYAYEMAAVRDFFDDALVGFFAQTRNDSVNGYFDFGLKDIHNAKGHFYTNVPKANATLELLRSLCSIKAGDAFGNEDSDDDFTSFMSGAIDKLQPLD
;
A
#
# COMPACT_ATOMS: atom_id res chain seq x y z
N MET A 1 -3.85 -11.90 56.53
CA MET A 1 -3.21 -10.58 56.27
C MET A 1 -2.17 -10.80 55.22
N GLY A 2 -2.47 -10.55 53.93
CA GLY A 2 -1.56 -10.68 52.80
C GLY A 2 -1.81 -9.48 51.89
N LEU A 3 -0.80 -8.62 51.76
CA LEU A 3 -0.81 -7.37 51.01
C LEU A 3 -0.78 -7.69 49.52
N LEU A 4 -1.79 -7.25 48.78
CA LEU A 4 -1.84 -7.16 47.34
C LEU A 4 -1.00 -5.94 46.92
N THR A 5 0.14 -6.17 46.30
CA THR A 5 0.93 -5.13 45.61
C THR A 5 0.36 -4.94 44.20
N GLY A 6 -0.21 -3.77 43.95
CA GLY A 6 -0.75 -3.39 42.64
C GLY A 6 0.39 -3.11 41.60
N PRO A 7 0.06 -3.14 40.31
CA PRO A 7 1.06 -3.00 39.23
C PRO A 7 1.72 -1.63 39.24
N THR A 8 3.02 -1.63 39.05
CA THR A 8 3.91 -0.47 39.11
C THR A 8 3.62 0.54 37.99
N ARG A 9 3.58 1.82 38.33
CA ARG A 9 3.34 2.98 37.43
C ARG A 9 4.25 3.06 36.19
N GLY A 10 5.26 2.20 36.06
CA GLY A 10 6.13 2.12 34.89
C GLY A 10 5.47 1.49 33.66
N ALA A 11 4.62 0.48 33.85
CA ALA A 11 3.95 -0.24 32.76
C ALA A 11 2.95 0.66 32.00
N ILE A 12 2.23 1.54 32.71
CA ILE A 12 1.23 2.43 32.09
C ILE A 12 1.88 3.52 31.19
N ARG A 13 3.14 3.89 31.42
CA ARG A 13 3.82 4.89 30.59
C ARG A 13 4.32 4.31 29.27
N VAL A 14 4.72 3.05 29.23
CA VAL A 14 5.11 2.36 28.00
C VAL A 14 3.89 2.11 27.10
N TYR A 15 2.75 1.77 27.68
CA TYR A 15 1.49 1.58 26.95
C TYR A 15 0.99 2.86 26.25
N LYS A 16 1.04 4.02 26.92
CA LYS A 16 0.65 5.30 26.29
C LYS A 16 1.59 5.76 25.17
N TYR A 17 2.85 5.36 25.20
CA TYR A 17 3.83 5.72 24.17
C TYR A 17 3.62 4.93 22.86
N ASN A 18 3.16 3.68 22.95
CA ASN A 18 2.88 2.85 21.78
C ASN A 18 1.54 3.19 21.12
N LEU A 19 0.53 3.65 21.85
CA LEU A 19 -0.76 4.07 21.27
C LEU A 19 -0.65 5.25 20.29
N ASN A 20 0.26 6.19 20.55
CA ASN A 20 0.43 7.34 19.66
C ASN A 20 1.17 7.02 18.34
N LYS A 21 1.91 5.91 18.26
CA LYS A 21 2.69 5.55 17.07
C LYS A 21 1.86 4.98 15.92
N ASN A 22 0.82 4.19 16.23
CA ASN A 22 -0.06 3.62 15.20
C ASN A 22 -0.90 4.67 14.47
N ILE A 23 -1.17 5.80 15.12
CA ILE A 23 -1.86 6.95 14.52
C ILE A 23 -1.07 7.56 13.36
N ASP A 24 0.26 7.48 13.37
CA ASP A 24 1.10 8.14 12.35
C ASP A 24 1.25 7.33 11.05
N ILE A 25 1.16 5.99 11.10
CA ILE A 25 1.15 5.11 9.90
C ILE A 25 -0.09 5.39 9.07
N MET A 26 -1.21 5.43 9.72
CA MET A 26 -2.51 5.74 9.11
C MET A 26 -2.59 7.18 8.62
N ARG A 27 -1.95 8.12 9.32
CA ARG A 27 -1.84 9.51 8.86
C ARG A 27 -1.05 9.63 7.57
N TRP A 28 -0.03 8.81 7.34
CA TRP A 28 0.76 8.83 6.11
C TRP A 28 0.02 8.14 4.95
N LEU A 29 -0.51 6.93 5.14
CA LEU A 29 -1.35 6.25 4.13
C LEU A 29 -2.57 7.10 3.79
N LYS A 30 -3.24 7.67 4.79
CA LYS A 30 -4.28 8.68 4.61
C LYS A 30 -3.77 9.92 3.90
N SER A 31 -2.58 10.41 4.24
CA SER A 31 -1.99 11.58 3.58
C SER A 31 -1.62 11.29 2.13
N VAL A 32 -1.07 10.14 1.81
CA VAL A 32 -0.77 9.72 0.43
C VAL A 32 -2.06 9.39 -0.33
N LEU A 33 -2.98 8.63 0.25
CA LEU A 33 -4.29 8.34 -0.34
C LEU A 33 -5.15 9.60 -0.45
N THR A 34 -5.18 10.42 0.60
CA THR A 34 -5.91 11.72 0.58
C THR A 34 -5.27 12.68 -0.42
N THR A 35 -3.95 12.63 -0.59
CA THR A 35 -3.27 13.41 -1.64
C THR A 35 -3.58 12.85 -3.01
N LEU A 36 -3.56 11.55 -3.19
CA LEU A 36 -3.97 10.90 -4.43
C LEU A 36 -5.42 11.25 -4.78
N LEU A 37 -6.29 11.36 -3.81
CA LEU A 37 -7.72 11.63 -3.99
C LEU A 37 -8.10 13.11 -3.93
N LEU A 38 -7.39 13.95 -3.16
CA LEU A 38 -7.49 15.41 -3.29
C LEU A 38 -7.21 15.86 -4.71
N VAL A 39 -6.47 15.04 -5.43
CA VAL A 39 -6.11 15.27 -6.80
C VAL A 39 -7.08 14.63 -7.79
N LEU A 40 -7.89 13.65 -7.38
CA LEU A 40 -8.97 13.09 -8.21
C LEU A 40 -10.05 14.12 -8.59
N LEU A 41 -9.93 15.38 -8.15
CA LEU A 41 -11.05 16.30 -8.10
C LEU A 41 -10.88 17.63 -8.83
N ALA A 42 -9.94 17.75 -9.75
CA ALA A 42 -9.73 19.00 -10.44
C ALA A 42 -9.55 18.84 -11.96
N GLY A 43 -10.38 19.46 -12.70
CA GLY A 43 -10.59 19.31 -14.11
C GLY A 43 -10.05 20.45 -15.03
N CYS A 44 -10.21 20.47 -16.28
CA CYS A 44 -9.61 20.99 -17.53
C CYS A 44 -9.20 22.47 -17.64
N ALA A 45 -8.03 22.73 -17.93
CA ALA A 45 -7.47 23.67 -18.91
C ALA A 45 -6.06 23.16 -19.18
N SER A 46 -5.92 22.17 -20.03
CA SER A 46 -4.77 21.27 -20.04
C SER A 46 -3.42 21.96 -20.21
N ASP A 47 -3.26 22.79 -21.21
CA ASP A 47 -1.94 23.37 -21.54
C ASP A 47 -1.49 24.51 -20.60
N SER A 48 -2.39 25.10 -19.84
CA SER A 48 -2.05 26.26 -19.02
C SER A 48 -1.56 25.89 -17.63
N LEU A 49 -2.12 24.85 -17.00
CA LEU A 49 -1.73 24.43 -15.65
C LEU A 49 -0.39 23.68 -15.65
N GLU A 50 -0.11 22.86 -16.64
CA GLU A 50 1.18 22.17 -16.78
C GLU A 50 2.36 23.14 -16.77
N LYS A 51 2.20 24.31 -17.41
CA LYS A 51 3.22 25.35 -17.44
C LYS A 51 3.49 26.03 -16.10
N MET A 52 2.64 25.76 -15.10
CA MET A 52 2.85 26.23 -13.74
C MET A 52 3.69 25.25 -12.91
N ILE A 53 3.91 24.04 -13.40
CA ILE A 53 4.69 23.03 -12.68
C ILE A 53 6.18 23.31 -12.91
N PRO A 54 6.96 23.61 -11.86
CA PRO A 54 8.38 23.93 -12.00
C PRO A 54 9.18 22.78 -12.60
N ALA A 55 10.16 23.10 -13.43
CA ALA A 55 11.04 22.11 -14.06
C ALA A 55 11.86 21.28 -13.03
N ASP A 56 12.06 21.82 -11.83
CA ASP A 56 12.77 21.16 -10.72
C ASP A 56 11.85 20.39 -9.76
N ALA A 57 10.58 20.19 -10.11
CA ALA A 57 9.70 19.32 -9.37
C ALA A 57 10.27 17.88 -9.36
N THR A 58 10.23 17.25 -8.20
CA THR A 58 10.77 15.89 -8.02
C THR A 58 9.76 14.80 -8.33
N GLY A 59 8.51 15.15 -8.53
CA GLY A 59 7.45 14.27 -8.97
C GLY A 59 6.22 15.06 -9.37
N VAL A 60 5.42 14.48 -10.25
CA VAL A 60 4.18 15.06 -10.75
C VAL A 60 3.16 13.95 -11.03
N VAL A 61 1.91 14.25 -10.76
CA VAL A 61 0.76 13.40 -11.06
C VAL A 61 -0.25 14.23 -11.82
N SER A 62 -0.74 13.72 -12.93
CA SER A 62 -1.88 14.28 -13.67
C SER A 62 -3.12 13.42 -13.46
N PHE A 63 -4.27 14.05 -13.47
CA PHE A 63 -5.57 13.44 -13.28
C PHE A 63 -6.51 13.93 -14.38
N ASP A 64 -7.05 12.99 -15.13
CA ASP A 64 -8.08 13.24 -16.12
C ASP A 64 -9.45 13.15 -15.45
N VAL A 65 -9.87 14.28 -14.87
CA VAL A 65 -11.07 14.29 -14.04
C VAL A 65 -12.35 13.97 -14.79
N PRO A 66 -12.57 14.48 -16.03
CA PRO A 66 -13.73 14.02 -16.82
C PRO A 66 -13.81 12.51 -16.91
N VAL A 67 -12.68 11.86 -17.18
CA VAL A 67 -12.60 10.39 -17.27
C VAL A 67 -12.93 9.76 -15.92
N ILE A 68 -12.33 10.25 -14.85
CA ILE A 68 -12.53 9.73 -13.48
C ILE A 68 -14.00 9.83 -13.07
N LEU A 69 -14.57 11.03 -13.17
CA LEU A 69 -15.97 11.27 -12.79
C LEU A 69 -16.95 10.45 -13.62
N LYS A 70 -16.70 10.32 -14.93
CA LYS A 70 -17.51 9.51 -15.83
C LYS A 70 -17.41 8.01 -15.47
N LYS A 71 -16.19 7.50 -15.30
CA LYS A 71 -15.96 6.08 -14.96
C LYS A 71 -16.51 5.72 -13.59
N ALA A 72 -16.45 6.63 -12.61
CA ALA A 72 -17.06 6.47 -11.29
C ALA A 72 -18.59 6.76 -11.28
N ARG A 73 -19.19 7.10 -12.42
CA ARG A 73 -20.61 7.49 -12.53
C ARG A 73 -21.00 8.65 -11.61
N MET A 74 -20.11 9.61 -11.47
CA MET A 74 -20.27 10.77 -10.59
C MET A 74 -20.68 12.05 -11.34
N ILE A 75 -21.09 11.94 -12.61
CA ILE A 75 -21.63 13.07 -13.41
C ILE A 75 -23.07 12.75 -13.83
N ASP A 76 -23.96 13.71 -13.58
CA ASP A 76 -25.31 13.73 -14.06
C ASP A 76 -25.65 15.16 -14.56
N ASP A 77 -26.12 15.30 -15.81
CA ASP A 77 -26.41 16.59 -16.45
C ASP A 77 -25.30 17.66 -16.29
N GLY A 78 -24.03 17.24 -16.44
CA GLY A 78 -22.87 18.13 -16.29
C GLY A 78 -22.61 18.60 -14.85
N ARG A 79 -23.28 18.00 -13.86
CA ARG A 79 -23.05 18.27 -12.43
C ARG A 79 -22.43 17.09 -11.75
N ILE A 80 -21.57 17.36 -10.79
CA ILE A 80 -21.02 16.30 -9.93
C ILE A 80 -22.13 15.84 -8.98
N VAL A 81 -22.42 14.54 -9.03
CA VAL A 81 -23.41 13.87 -8.18
C VAL A 81 -22.76 12.65 -7.56
N LEU A 82 -22.88 12.51 -6.25
CA LEU A 82 -22.38 11.31 -5.58
C LEU A 82 -23.38 10.15 -5.73
N PRO A 83 -22.98 8.98 -6.26
CA PRO A 83 -23.81 7.78 -6.26
C PRO A 83 -24.25 7.41 -4.84
N LYS A 84 -25.48 6.94 -4.67
CA LYS A 84 -26.05 6.62 -3.35
C LYS A 84 -25.18 5.65 -2.54
N SER A 85 -24.59 4.65 -3.22
CA SER A 85 -23.71 3.67 -2.59
C SER A 85 -22.40 4.29 -2.05
N LEU A 86 -21.86 5.30 -2.75
CA LEU A 86 -20.69 6.04 -2.31
C LEU A 86 -21.06 7.01 -1.18
N GLN A 87 -22.21 7.67 -1.28
CA GLN A 87 -22.71 8.58 -0.23
C GLN A 87 -22.89 7.82 1.09
N SER A 88 -23.47 6.61 1.07
CA SER A 88 -23.59 5.77 2.26
C SER A 88 -22.23 5.46 2.90
N ALA A 89 -21.23 5.06 2.10
CA ALA A 89 -19.89 4.78 2.60
C ALA A 89 -19.20 6.04 3.18
N ILE A 90 -19.49 7.22 2.63
CA ILE A 90 -19.02 8.50 3.15
C ILE A 90 -19.69 8.82 4.49
N ASP A 91 -21.00 8.65 4.59
CA ASP A 91 -21.79 8.95 5.79
C ASP A 91 -21.38 8.03 6.96
N ASP A 92 -21.04 6.77 6.66
CA ASP A 92 -20.57 5.78 7.64
C ASP A 92 -19.15 6.08 8.16
N ASN A 93 -18.38 6.94 7.46
CA ASN A 93 -17.00 7.29 7.79
C ASN A 93 -16.66 8.76 7.53
N ASP A 94 -17.51 9.65 8.02
CA ASP A 94 -17.47 11.10 7.79
C ASP A 94 -16.20 11.80 8.31
N THR A 95 -15.43 11.15 9.20
CA THR A 95 -14.16 11.65 9.73
C THR A 95 -12.96 11.36 8.83
N SER A 96 -13.09 10.47 7.85
CA SER A 96 -12.02 10.17 6.90
C SER A 96 -11.75 11.41 6.00
N PRO A 97 -10.50 11.87 5.88
CA PRO A 97 -10.16 12.99 4.98
C PRO A 97 -10.61 12.77 3.54
N LEU A 98 -10.62 11.51 3.09
CA LEU A 98 -11.13 11.12 1.79
C LEU A 98 -12.64 11.34 1.68
N CYS A 99 -13.40 10.85 2.66
CA CYS A 99 -14.86 10.96 2.68
C CYS A 99 -15.29 12.42 2.77
N VAL A 100 -14.65 13.21 3.65
CA VAL A 100 -14.87 14.67 3.74
C VAL A 100 -14.68 15.32 2.38
N LEU A 101 -13.62 14.97 1.70
CA LEU A 101 -13.31 15.56 0.41
C LEU A 101 -14.33 15.17 -0.67
N LEU A 102 -14.67 13.89 -0.78
CA LEU A 102 -15.69 13.42 -1.72
C LEU A 102 -17.04 14.09 -1.46
N SER A 103 -17.41 14.27 -0.18
CA SER A 103 -18.66 14.95 0.19
C SER A 103 -18.69 16.40 -0.26
N ASP A 104 -17.57 17.10 -0.27
CA ASP A 104 -17.45 18.51 -0.66
C ASP A 104 -17.33 18.71 -2.17
N LEU A 105 -16.99 17.66 -2.90
CA LEU A 105 -16.72 17.70 -4.33
C LEU A 105 -17.80 18.43 -5.14
N PRO A 106 -19.11 18.17 -4.97
CA PRO A 106 -20.16 18.88 -5.67
C PRO A 106 -20.19 20.39 -5.37
N GLN A 107 -19.57 20.80 -4.25
CA GLN A 107 -19.60 22.19 -3.74
C GLN A 107 -18.32 22.97 -4.03
N LEU A 108 -17.24 22.35 -4.49
CA LEU A 108 -15.96 23.01 -4.73
C LEU A 108 -15.93 23.89 -5.99
N GLY A 109 -16.94 23.84 -6.84
CA GLY A 109 -16.99 24.66 -8.05
C GLY A 109 -15.84 24.39 -9.01
N LEU A 110 -15.42 23.13 -9.09
CA LEU A 110 -14.37 22.69 -9.99
C LEU A 110 -14.87 22.68 -11.44
N ASP A 111 -13.94 22.90 -12.34
CA ASP A 111 -14.15 22.72 -13.77
C ASP A 111 -14.09 21.21 -14.10
N THR A 112 -15.21 20.62 -14.41
CA THR A 112 -15.34 19.17 -14.64
C THR A 112 -14.82 18.69 -15.99
N ASP A 113 -14.39 19.61 -16.85
CA ASP A 113 -13.89 19.28 -18.19
C ASP A 113 -12.36 19.33 -18.27
N ALA A 114 -11.63 19.38 -17.15
CA ALA A 114 -10.22 19.70 -17.10
C ALA A 114 -9.34 18.70 -16.34
N LYS A 115 -8.02 18.65 -16.64
CA LYS A 115 -7.01 17.94 -15.89
C LYS A 115 -6.57 18.75 -14.65
N ALA A 116 -6.20 18.05 -13.59
CA ALA A 116 -5.51 18.61 -12.45
C ALA A 116 -4.12 18.01 -12.29
N PHE A 117 -3.34 18.67 -11.47
CA PHE A 117 -2.00 18.22 -11.21
C PHE A 117 -1.66 18.32 -9.73
N ALA A 118 -0.95 17.31 -9.22
CA ALA A 118 -0.20 17.41 -7.99
C ALA A 118 1.27 17.28 -8.29
N PHE A 119 2.10 18.04 -7.60
CA PHE A 119 3.53 17.91 -7.76
C PHE A 119 4.29 18.15 -6.45
N PHE A 120 5.50 17.63 -6.40
CA PHE A 120 6.36 17.68 -5.23
C PHE A 120 7.56 18.60 -5.50
N THR A 121 7.86 19.48 -4.56
CA THR A 121 9.01 20.37 -4.63
C THR A 121 9.82 20.31 -3.34
N THR A 122 11.04 20.85 -3.37
CA THR A 122 11.90 20.94 -2.19
C THR A 122 12.05 22.37 -1.67
N LYS A 123 11.38 23.35 -2.32
CA LYS A 123 11.46 24.78 -1.99
C LYS A 123 10.46 25.19 -0.89
N THR A 124 9.61 26.15 -1.17
CA THR A 124 8.61 26.67 -0.21
C THR A 124 7.59 25.61 0.18
N PHE A 125 7.13 24.86 -0.80
CA PHE A 125 6.12 23.81 -0.62
C PHE A 125 6.77 22.42 -0.74
N GLY A 126 6.31 21.48 0.07
CA GLY A 126 6.63 20.05 -0.10
C GLY A 126 5.75 19.42 -1.15
N ARG A 127 4.49 19.83 -1.17
CA ARG A 127 3.44 19.33 -2.06
C ARG A 127 2.57 20.48 -2.51
N VAL A 128 2.22 20.49 -3.78
CA VAL A 128 1.31 21.46 -4.37
C VAL A 128 0.28 20.75 -5.22
N ILE A 129 -0.96 21.20 -5.12
CA ILE A 129 -2.06 20.79 -5.99
C ILE A 129 -2.53 22.03 -6.74
N ILE A 130 -2.73 21.90 -8.05
CA ILE A 130 -3.29 22.95 -8.89
C ILE A 130 -4.48 22.44 -9.68
N ALA A 131 -5.52 23.27 -9.78
CA ALA A 131 -6.79 22.90 -10.35
C ALA A 131 -7.48 24.08 -11.04
N SER A 132 -8.30 23.82 -12.05
CA SER A 132 -9.20 24.81 -12.64
C SER A 132 -10.52 24.87 -11.89
N LEU A 133 -11.07 26.09 -11.80
CA LEU A 133 -12.37 26.38 -11.20
C LEU A 133 -13.34 26.89 -12.26
N ASP A 134 -14.51 26.31 -12.31
CA ASP A 134 -15.64 26.89 -13.03
C ASP A 134 -16.26 28.04 -12.22
N ASN A 135 -16.35 27.85 -10.89
CA ASN A 135 -16.92 28.84 -9.98
C ASN A 135 -15.98 29.14 -8.79
N PRO A 136 -15.06 30.12 -8.91
CA PRO A 136 -14.13 30.51 -7.84
C PRO A 136 -14.80 30.97 -6.54
N ASP A 137 -15.98 31.64 -6.64
CA ASP A 137 -16.70 32.08 -5.45
C ASP A 137 -17.31 30.94 -4.64
N LYS A 138 -17.77 29.91 -5.33
CA LYS A 138 -18.24 28.67 -4.70
C LYS A 138 -17.09 27.98 -3.99
N ALA A 139 -15.93 27.85 -4.64
CA ALA A 139 -14.71 27.28 -4.05
C ALA A 139 -14.30 28.04 -2.78
N ARG A 140 -14.26 29.38 -2.85
CA ARG A 140 -13.89 30.25 -1.71
C ARG A 140 -14.80 29.98 -0.51
N LYS A 141 -16.12 29.97 -0.73
CA LYS A 141 -17.10 29.73 0.35
C LYS A 141 -16.96 28.36 0.97
N THR A 142 -16.84 27.33 0.13
CA THR A 142 -16.73 25.94 0.59
C THR A 142 -15.44 25.72 1.38
N LEU A 143 -14.30 26.18 0.87
CA LEU A 143 -13.03 26.06 1.56
C LEU A 143 -13.00 26.84 2.88
N ALA A 144 -13.49 28.09 2.91
CA ALA A 144 -13.56 28.90 4.14
C ALA A 144 -14.39 28.19 5.22
N MET A 145 -15.54 27.64 4.85
CA MET A 145 -16.42 26.91 5.77
C MET A 145 -15.77 25.62 6.31
N ARG A 146 -15.12 24.85 5.45
CA ARG A 146 -14.56 23.54 5.81
C ARG A 146 -13.23 23.63 6.56
N VAL A 147 -12.38 24.54 6.14
CA VAL A 147 -11.03 24.69 6.71
C VAL A 147 -11.06 25.57 7.96
N GLY A 148 -12.08 26.42 8.10
CA GLY A 148 -12.25 27.31 9.25
C GLY A 148 -11.33 28.53 9.19
N GLY A 149 -11.22 29.19 8.04
CA GLY A 149 -10.42 30.38 7.82
C GLY A 149 -11.05 31.31 6.79
N ASP A 150 -10.54 32.53 6.70
CA ASP A 150 -10.97 33.54 5.73
C ASP A 150 -9.90 33.76 4.67
N PHE A 151 -10.34 34.08 3.45
CA PHE A 151 -9.46 34.53 2.38
C PHE A 151 -9.13 36.00 2.54
N GLU A 152 -7.86 36.33 2.47
CA GLU A 152 -7.35 37.70 2.49
C GLU A 152 -6.44 37.97 1.28
N LYS A 153 -6.30 39.27 0.92
CA LYS A 153 -5.40 39.65 -0.18
C LYS A 153 -3.96 39.74 0.31
N VAL A 154 -3.11 38.80 -0.14
CA VAL A 154 -1.68 38.77 0.16
C VAL A 154 -0.89 38.68 -1.15
N GLU A 155 0.06 39.59 -1.37
CA GLU A 155 0.84 39.71 -2.63
C GLU A 155 -0.03 39.82 -3.91
N GLY A 156 -1.28 40.26 -3.77
CA GLY A 156 -2.26 40.41 -4.85
C GLY A 156 -3.10 39.14 -5.12
N LEU A 157 -2.85 38.06 -4.39
CA LEU A 157 -3.59 36.78 -4.47
C LEU A 157 -4.65 36.70 -3.36
N ASP A 158 -5.76 36.01 -3.62
CA ASP A 158 -6.69 35.58 -2.57
C ASP A 158 -6.13 34.36 -1.84
N CYS A 159 -5.66 34.55 -0.61
CA CYS A 159 -4.95 33.54 0.18
C CYS A 159 -5.69 33.22 1.47
N MET A 160 -5.71 31.94 1.85
CA MET A 160 -6.07 31.48 3.18
C MET A 160 -4.98 30.54 3.68
N TYR A 161 -4.36 30.83 4.82
CA TYR A 161 -3.28 30.05 5.39
C TYR A 161 -3.72 29.49 6.73
N VAL A 162 -3.90 28.16 6.78
CA VAL A 162 -4.39 27.46 7.97
C VAL A 162 -3.48 26.28 8.27
N LYS A 163 -2.93 26.24 9.47
CA LYS A 163 -1.90 25.28 9.87
C LYS A 163 -0.70 25.36 8.90
N ASP A 164 -0.38 24.26 8.22
CA ASP A 164 0.72 24.18 7.27
C ASP A 164 0.27 24.21 5.80
N ASN A 165 -0.99 24.59 5.53
CA ASN A 165 -1.55 24.63 4.20
C ASN A 165 -1.93 26.04 3.78
N LEU A 166 -1.47 26.42 2.58
CA LEU A 166 -1.90 27.62 1.89
C LEU A 166 -2.90 27.27 0.80
N TYR A 167 -4.04 27.92 0.81
CA TYR A 167 -5.07 27.87 -0.21
C TYR A 167 -5.04 29.20 -0.97
N VAL A 168 -4.93 29.15 -2.28
CA VAL A 168 -4.90 30.34 -3.14
C VAL A 168 -5.93 30.18 -4.24
N ILE A 169 -6.70 31.24 -4.46
CA ILE A 169 -7.57 31.35 -5.64
C ILE A 169 -7.09 32.55 -6.46
N ASP A 170 -6.63 32.31 -7.69
CA ASP A 170 -6.20 33.31 -8.63
C ASP A 170 -6.96 33.14 -9.96
N GLY A 171 -7.88 34.03 -10.23
CA GLY A 171 -8.81 33.89 -11.35
C GLY A 171 -9.60 32.59 -11.27
N LYS A 172 -9.40 31.71 -12.24
CA LYS A 172 -10.00 30.39 -12.31
C LYS A 172 -9.04 29.26 -11.85
N VAL A 173 -7.98 29.56 -11.13
CA VAL A 173 -7.02 28.57 -10.65
C VAL A 173 -7.10 28.47 -9.13
N LEU A 174 -7.25 27.25 -8.63
CA LEU A 174 -7.04 26.87 -7.25
C LEU A 174 -5.63 26.32 -7.10
N LEU A 175 -4.87 26.81 -6.13
CA LEU A 175 -3.63 26.23 -5.68
C LEU A 175 -3.75 25.87 -4.20
N VAL A 176 -3.42 24.63 -3.84
CA VAL A 176 -3.30 24.19 -2.45
C VAL A 176 -1.87 23.71 -2.23
N GLY A 177 -1.14 24.36 -1.34
CA GLY A 177 0.26 24.07 -1.06
C GLY A 177 0.50 23.72 0.41
N THR A 178 1.13 22.56 0.67
CA THR A 178 1.62 22.22 2.02
C THR A 178 3.03 22.76 2.19
N VAL A 179 3.23 23.59 3.19
CA VAL A 179 4.48 24.32 3.43
C VAL A 179 5.50 23.41 4.13
N ASN A 180 6.73 23.40 3.65
CA ASN A 180 7.79 22.53 4.20
C ASN A 180 8.21 22.91 5.64
N LYS A 181 8.11 24.19 5.99
CA LYS A 181 8.45 24.74 7.32
C LYS A 181 7.53 25.91 7.61
N ALA A 182 7.18 26.11 8.86
CA ALA A 182 6.42 27.27 9.28
C ALA A 182 7.07 28.58 8.77
N MET A 183 6.33 29.39 8.03
CA MET A 183 6.75 30.65 7.43
C MET A 183 5.63 31.67 7.58
N ASP A 184 5.98 32.96 7.47
CA ASP A 184 4.95 33.99 7.38
C ASP A 184 4.18 33.91 6.06
N ILE A 185 2.94 34.32 6.08
CA ILE A 185 2.01 34.23 4.94
C ILE A 185 2.52 34.95 3.70
N ASN A 186 3.23 36.11 3.85
CA ASN A 186 3.73 36.85 2.70
C ASN A 186 4.80 36.07 1.95
N ARG A 187 5.69 35.37 2.67
CA ARG A 187 6.72 34.55 2.08
C ARG A 187 6.12 33.33 1.36
N VAL A 188 5.10 32.72 1.96
CA VAL A 188 4.39 31.57 1.36
C VAL A 188 3.60 32.03 0.13
N ALA A 189 2.91 33.18 0.18
CA ALA A 189 2.18 33.73 -0.94
C ALA A 189 3.10 34.13 -2.12
N LYS A 190 4.31 34.66 -1.86
CA LYS A 190 5.34 34.85 -2.91
C LYS A 190 5.73 33.56 -3.60
N GLY A 191 5.87 32.47 -2.83
CA GLY A 191 6.12 31.15 -3.39
C GLY A 191 5.00 30.66 -4.30
N ALA A 192 3.74 30.83 -3.88
CA ALA A 192 2.56 30.50 -4.69
C ALA A 192 2.48 31.37 -5.96
N LYS A 193 2.73 32.68 -5.84
CA LYS A 193 2.78 33.61 -6.99
C LYS A 193 3.82 33.21 -8.02
N ALA A 194 4.99 32.75 -7.58
CA ALA A 194 6.03 32.25 -8.49
C ALA A 194 5.55 31.04 -9.29
N ILE A 195 4.81 30.12 -8.67
CA ILE A 195 4.21 28.94 -9.34
C ILE A 195 3.14 29.41 -10.33
N LEU A 196 2.21 30.27 -9.92
CA LEU A 196 1.09 30.75 -10.76
C LEU A 196 1.55 31.61 -11.95
N SER A 197 2.73 32.22 -11.88
CA SER A 197 3.25 33.16 -12.91
C SER A 197 3.71 32.50 -14.20
N LYS A 198 3.49 31.20 -14.44
CA LYS A 198 3.93 30.46 -15.64
C LYS A 198 5.40 30.71 -15.97
N THR A 199 6.27 29.86 -15.54
CA THR A 199 7.71 29.98 -15.80
C THR A 199 8.05 29.68 -17.26
N SER A 200 9.17 30.26 -17.77
CA SER A 200 9.70 29.97 -19.10
C SER A 200 10.17 28.52 -19.25
N THR A 201 10.39 27.83 -18.14
CA THR A 201 10.78 26.41 -18.09
C THR A 201 9.84 25.66 -17.14
N CYS A 202 9.24 24.60 -17.60
CA CYS A 202 8.31 23.77 -16.85
C CYS A 202 8.69 22.29 -16.92
N ILE A 203 8.07 21.46 -16.10
CA ILE A 203 8.41 20.03 -16.02
C ILE A 203 8.19 19.29 -17.34
N THR A 204 7.22 19.73 -18.15
CA THR A 204 6.92 19.13 -19.46
C THR A 204 7.89 19.52 -20.57
N ASP A 205 8.90 20.36 -20.30
CA ASP A 205 10.06 20.51 -21.19
C ASP A 205 10.92 19.23 -21.20
N ASN A 206 10.82 18.40 -20.17
CA ASN A 206 11.34 17.05 -20.18
C ASN A 206 10.38 16.13 -20.97
N LYS A 207 10.89 15.59 -22.10
CA LYS A 207 10.11 14.80 -23.05
C LYS A 207 9.51 13.54 -22.38
N SER A 208 10.26 12.83 -21.54
CA SER A 208 9.79 11.62 -20.88
C SER A 208 8.67 11.93 -19.90
N VAL A 209 8.75 13.02 -19.15
CA VAL A 209 7.66 13.47 -18.27
C VAL A 209 6.41 13.82 -19.07
N LYS A 210 6.60 14.56 -20.17
CA LYS A 210 5.48 14.95 -21.04
C LYS A 210 4.77 13.74 -21.63
N GLU A 211 5.50 12.73 -22.10
CA GLU A 211 4.93 11.49 -22.62
C GLU A 211 4.09 10.77 -21.56
N VAL A 212 4.57 10.68 -20.33
CA VAL A 212 3.81 10.08 -19.20
C VAL A 212 2.54 10.86 -18.92
N LEU A 213 2.63 12.19 -18.74
CA LEU A 213 1.46 13.01 -18.36
C LEU A 213 0.40 13.10 -19.46
N HIS A 214 0.80 12.91 -20.73
CA HIS A 214 -0.11 12.93 -21.88
C HIS A 214 -0.56 11.53 -22.31
N ASN A 215 -0.27 10.48 -21.55
CA ASN A 215 -0.84 9.17 -21.79
C ASN A 215 -2.37 9.25 -21.67
N LYS A 216 -3.07 8.92 -22.79
CA LYS A 216 -4.53 9.00 -22.89
C LYS A 216 -5.24 7.72 -22.49
N ASP A 217 -4.48 6.65 -22.33
CA ASP A 217 -5.00 5.33 -21.99
C ASP A 217 -5.26 5.17 -20.50
N ALA A 218 -4.79 6.12 -19.69
CA ALA A 218 -4.98 6.12 -18.25
C ALA A 218 -5.59 7.43 -17.73
N ALA A 219 -6.46 7.30 -16.75
CA ALA A 219 -7.12 8.44 -16.10
C ALA A 219 -6.19 9.16 -15.12
N ILE A 220 -5.20 8.46 -14.58
CA ILE A 220 -4.20 9.03 -13.66
C ILE A 220 -2.82 8.64 -14.16
N ASN A 221 -1.94 9.64 -14.31
CA ASN A 221 -0.57 9.42 -14.74
C ASN A 221 0.40 10.09 -13.77
N ALA A 222 1.41 9.37 -13.33
CA ALA A 222 2.40 9.86 -12.38
C ALA A 222 3.82 9.64 -12.90
N TRP A 223 4.69 10.58 -12.60
CA TRP A 223 6.13 10.47 -12.79
C TRP A 223 6.84 10.99 -11.53
N MET A 224 7.87 10.29 -11.08
CA MET A 224 8.63 10.66 -9.88
C MET A 224 10.10 10.27 -10.04
N LEU A 225 11.01 11.19 -9.74
CA LEU A 225 12.44 10.89 -9.64
C LEU A 225 12.70 9.90 -8.49
N GLY A 226 13.60 8.94 -8.70
CA GLY A 226 13.99 7.98 -7.67
C GLY A 226 14.49 8.66 -6.39
N LYS A 227 15.32 9.69 -6.51
CA LYS A 227 15.74 10.52 -5.36
C LYS A 227 14.58 11.24 -4.67
N GLY A 228 13.53 11.60 -5.40
CA GLY A 228 12.30 12.20 -4.87
C GLY A 228 11.51 11.19 -4.05
N LEU A 229 11.33 9.99 -4.59
CA LEU A 229 10.71 8.86 -3.92
C LEU A 229 11.45 8.52 -2.62
N LYS A 230 12.77 8.35 -2.69
CA LYS A 230 13.63 8.13 -1.51
C LYS A 230 13.47 9.24 -0.47
N GLY A 231 13.41 10.50 -0.90
CA GLY A 231 13.22 11.65 -0.01
C GLY A 231 11.85 11.67 0.69
N ILE A 232 10.80 11.15 0.04
CA ILE A 232 9.46 10.99 0.63
C ILE A 232 9.46 9.82 1.62
N LEU A 233 9.98 8.67 1.20
CA LEU A 233 10.00 7.45 2.01
C LEU A 233 10.81 7.65 3.30
N ASN A 234 12.00 8.23 3.21
CA ASN A 234 12.87 8.47 4.39
C ASN A 234 12.29 9.44 5.42
N LYS A 235 11.33 10.30 5.03
CA LYS A 235 10.60 11.17 5.96
C LYS A 235 9.40 10.48 6.61
N SER A 236 9.00 9.33 6.09
CA SER A 236 7.89 8.53 6.61
C SER A 236 8.34 7.73 7.83
N GLU A 237 7.68 7.92 8.98
CA GLU A 237 7.91 7.08 10.16
C GLU A 237 7.57 5.63 9.87
N VAL A 238 6.49 5.41 9.12
CA VAL A 238 6.06 4.09 8.66
C VAL A 238 7.13 3.38 7.87
N TYR A 239 7.73 4.08 6.90
CA TYR A 239 8.79 3.49 6.11
C TYR A 239 9.99 3.10 7.01
N ARG A 240 10.35 3.97 7.96
CA ARG A 240 11.44 3.67 8.91
C ARG A 240 11.12 2.46 9.80
N GLU A 241 9.88 2.33 10.27
CA GLU A 241 9.46 1.16 11.05
C GLU A 241 9.40 -0.10 10.19
N LEU A 242 8.84 0.00 8.98
CA LEU A 242 8.79 -1.13 8.05
C LEU A 242 10.20 -1.57 7.63
N SER A 243 11.11 -0.65 7.33
CA SER A 243 12.48 -1.01 6.95
C SER A 243 13.26 -1.67 8.10
N GLN A 244 12.97 -1.28 9.36
CA GLN A 244 13.54 -1.96 10.52
C GLN A 244 12.98 -3.37 10.72
N LYS A 245 11.70 -3.60 10.44
CA LYS A 245 11.02 -4.90 10.58
C LYS A 245 11.17 -5.77 9.33
N MET A 246 11.23 -5.16 8.16
CA MET A 246 11.35 -5.80 6.86
C MET A 246 12.50 -5.19 6.06
N PRO A 247 13.76 -5.57 6.35
CA PRO A 247 14.95 -4.99 5.70
C PRO A 247 14.95 -5.09 4.17
N LEU A 248 14.18 -6.02 3.60
CA LEU A 248 14.01 -6.17 2.15
C LEU A 248 13.46 -4.91 1.46
N ILE A 249 12.67 -4.11 2.18
CA ILE A 249 12.12 -2.85 1.65
C ILE A 249 13.23 -1.85 1.32
N GLU A 250 14.37 -1.92 2.02
CA GLU A 250 15.52 -1.06 1.76
C GLU A 250 16.11 -1.27 0.36
N ILE A 251 15.98 -2.46 -0.22
CA ILE A 251 16.45 -2.76 -1.58
C ILE A 251 15.87 -1.77 -2.59
N PHE A 252 14.60 -1.42 -2.45
CA PHE A 252 13.92 -0.49 -3.35
C PHE A 252 14.28 0.98 -3.11
N THR A 253 14.86 1.32 -1.98
CA THR A 253 15.15 2.70 -1.59
C THR A 253 16.64 3.04 -1.58
N GLU A 254 17.51 2.06 -1.44
CA GLU A 254 18.97 2.25 -1.52
C GLU A 254 19.48 2.18 -2.95
N SER A 255 18.68 1.63 -3.87
CA SER A 255 19.07 1.36 -5.25
C SER A 255 19.06 2.62 -6.15
N ASP A 256 19.87 2.59 -7.21
CA ASP A 256 19.97 3.62 -8.25
C ASP A 256 18.78 3.51 -9.22
N ILE A 257 17.63 4.02 -8.80
CA ILE A 257 16.45 4.18 -9.64
C ILE A 257 16.41 5.62 -10.14
N ASP A 258 16.38 5.82 -11.46
CA ASP A 258 16.32 7.14 -12.07
C ASP A 258 14.96 7.79 -11.85
N ALA A 259 13.91 7.06 -12.19
CA ALA A 259 12.53 7.50 -12.01
C ALA A 259 11.57 6.31 -11.90
N VAL A 260 10.38 6.58 -11.39
CA VAL A 260 9.24 5.67 -11.39
C VAL A 260 8.07 6.37 -12.08
N THR A 261 7.38 5.65 -12.97
CA THR A 261 6.14 6.11 -13.59
C THR A 261 5.00 5.20 -13.18
N CYS A 262 3.79 5.76 -13.08
CA CYS A 262 2.58 5.00 -12.77
C CYS A 262 1.43 5.52 -13.65
N ALA A 263 0.69 4.60 -14.22
CA ALA A 263 -0.52 4.87 -14.98
C ALA A 263 -1.67 4.04 -14.37
N ILE A 264 -2.80 4.68 -14.10
CA ILE A 264 -3.99 4.00 -13.57
C ILE A 264 -5.12 4.18 -14.59
N ASP A 265 -5.52 3.08 -15.19
CA ASP A 265 -6.70 3.00 -16.03
C ASP A 265 -7.91 2.61 -15.16
N LEU A 266 -8.95 3.43 -15.27
CA LEU A 266 -10.20 3.23 -14.56
C LEU A 266 -11.22 2.65 -15.54
N ASP A 267 -11.79 1.49 -15.21
CA ASP A 267 -12.84 0.90 -16.00
C ASP A 267 -14.00 0.39 -15.13
N GLU A 268 -15.13 0.09 -15.75
CA GLU A 268 -16.29 -0.44 -15.04
C GLU A 268 -16.09 -1.87 -14.54
N LYS A 269 -15.23 -2.65 -15.20
CA LYS A 269 -14.97 -4.06 -14.85
C LYS A 269 -13.78 -4.22 -13.93
N GLN A 270 -12.74 -3.42 -14.16
CA GLN A 270 -11.49 -3.48 -13.41
C GLN A 270 -10.84 -2.09 -13.35
N VAL A 271 -10.01 -1.89 -12.36
CA VAL A 271 -9.03 -0.79 -12.31
C VAL A 271 -7.67 -1.42 -12.51
N GLU A 272 -6.90 -0.94 -13.48
CA GLU A 272 -5.55 -1.42 -13.75
C GLU A 272 -4.53 -0.35 -13.39
N MET A 273 -3.48 -0.74 -12.68
CA MET A 273 -2.33 0.10 -12.38
C MET A 273 -1.08 -0.49 -13.05
N THR A 274 -0.44 0.28 -13.90
CA THR A 274 0.86 -0.08 -14.50
C THR A 274 1.93 0.83 -13.94
N THR A 275 3.01 0.26 -13.43
CA THR A 275 4.16 1.00 -12.90
C THR A 275 5.40 0.60 -13.65
N ASN A 276 6.18 1.59 -14.13
CA ASN A 276 7.48 1.31 -14.73
C ASN A 276 8.57 1.91 -13.85
N ILE A 277 9.59 1.11 -13.57
CA ILE A 277 10.78 1.48 -12.81
C ILE A 277 11.88 1.74 -13.83
N LEU A 278 12.28 3.00 -13.96
CA LEU A 278 13.32 3.42 -14.88
C LEU A 278 14.66 3.33 -14.15
N ALA A 279 15.42 2.29 -14.48
CA ALA A 279 16.76 2.05 -13.98
C ALA A 279 17.62 1.48 -15.11
N ALA A 280 18.91 1.73 -15.11
CA ALA A 280 19.80 1.14 -16.10
C ALA A 280 19.95 -0.38 -15.85
N ASP A 281 20.07 -1.17 -16.93
CA ASP A 281 20.23 -2.64 -16.82
C ASP A 281 21.48 -3.05 -16.02
N ASN A 282 22.48 -2.20 -15.95
CA ASN A 282 23.70 -2.40 -15.17
C ASN A 282 23.67 -1.67 -13.81
N SER A 283 22.53 -1.11 -13.41
CA SER A 283 22.36 -0.51 -12.10
C SER A 283 22.49 -1.54 -10.98
N GLU A 284 22.83 -1.10 -9.77
CA GLU A 284 22.87 -1.96 -8.61
C GLU A 284 21.50 -2.63 -8.33
N TYR A 285 20.42 -1.87 -8.56
CA TYR A 285 19.05 -2.36 -8.51
C TYR A 285 18.83 -3.56 -9.45
N ALA A 286 19.14 -3.41 -10.75
CA ALA A 286 18.93 -4.45 -11.76
C ALA A 286 19.79 -5.69 -11.48
N GLN A 287 21.08 -5.49 -11.12
CA GLN A 287 22.00 -6.58 -10.79
C GLN A 287 21.51 -7.37 -9.56
N LEU A 288 21.05 -6.68 -8.52
CA LEU A 288 20.54 -7.31 -7.33
C LEU A 288 19.31 -8.17 -7.62
N LEU A 289 18.30 -7.60 -8.27
CA LEU A 289 17.07 -8.34 -8.57
C LEU A 289 17.31 -9.51 -9.52
N ASN A 290 18.08 -9.32 -10.59
CA ASN A 290 18.39 -10.39 -11.54
C ASN A 290 19.19 -11.55 -10.91
N SER A 291 19.99 -11.27 -9.89
CA SER A 291 20.76 -12.31 -9.20
C SER A 291 19.97 -13.04 -8.11
N THR A 292 18.89 -12.47 -7.60
CA THR A 292 18.17 -12.99 -6.43
C THR A 292 16.77 -13.48 -6.74
N LEU A 293 16.10 -12.89 -7.75
CA LEU A 293 14.76 -13.33 -8.14
C LEU A 293 14.82 -14.56 -9.05
N GLY A 294 13.90 -15.48 -8.81
CA GLY A 294 13.67 -16.68 -9.60
C GLY A 294 12.61 -16.47 -10.69
N LYS A 295 12.07 -17.55 -11.21
CA LYS A 295 10.95 -17.51 -12.15
C LYS A 295 9.62 -17.64 -11.40
N PRO A 296 8.61 -16.83 -11.72
CA PRO A 296 7.28 -17.02 -11.15
C PRO A 296 6.66 -18.34 -11.64
N SER A 297 5.75 -18.88 -10.87
CA SER A 297 4.98 -20.09 -11.22
C SER A 297 3.73 -20.17 -10.36
N ASP A 298 2.64 -20.70 -10.92
CA ASP A 298 1.40 -20.99 -10.20
C ASP A 298 1.43 -22.31 -9.42
N ASP A 299 2.51 -23.06 -9.51
CA ASP A 299 2.64 -24.40 -8.90
C ASP A 299 2.34 -24.39 -7.39
N VAL A 300 2.78 -23.35 -6.68
CA VAL A 300 2.56 -23.21 -5.23
C VAL A 300 1.09 -23.13 -4.84
N LEU A 301 0.21 -22.73 -5.77
CA LEU A 301 -1.23 -22.65 -5.54
C LEU A 301 -1.85 -24.00 -5.22
N LYS A 302 -1.19 -25.12 -5.58
CA LYS A 302 -1.62 -26.49 -5.23
C LYS A 302 -1.59 -26.75 -3.72
N ALA A 303 -0.84 -25.96 -2.98
CA ALA A 303 -0.72 -26.06 -1.52
C ALA A 303 -1.50 -24.98 -0.77
N ILE A 304 -2.01 -23.96 -1.46
CA ILE A 304 -2.66 -22.79 -0.84
C ILE A 304 -4.18 -22.91 -0.95
N PRO A 305 -4.91 -22.96 0.17
CA PRO A 305 -6.38 -22.96 0.16
C PRO A 305 -6.96 -21.67 -0.42
N ASN A 306 -8.12 -21.76 -1.08
CA ASN A 306 -8.84 -20.59 -1.58
C ASN A 306 -9.45 -19.72 -0.47
N SER A 307 -9.41 -20.21 0.78
CA SER A 307 -9.87 -19.49 1.97
C SER A 307 -8.91 -18.39 2.44
N MET A 308 -7.72 -18.25 1.84
CA MET A 308 -6.77 -17.20 2.22
C MET A 308 -7.27 -15.82 1.78
N ASP A 309 -7.27 -14.87 2.72
CA ASP A 309 -7.67 -13.48 2.46
C ASP A 309 -6.53 -12.67 1.84
N TYR A 310 -5.28 -13.01 2.23
CA TYR A 310 -4.07 -12.35 1.77
C TYR A 310 -3.07 -13.40 1.31
N ILE A 311 -2.43 -13.15 0.18
CA ILE A 311 -1.35 -13.99 -0.33
C ILE A 311 -0.19 -13.07 -0.71
N PHE A 312 0.96 -13.30 -0.09
CA PHE A 312 2.22 -12.69 -0.49
C PHE A 312 3.06 -13.74 -1.21
N THR A 313 3.66 -13.40 -2.33
CA THR A 313 4.56 -14.29 -3.08
C THR A 313 5.85 -13.58 -3.46
N MET A 314 6.94 -14.35 -3.52
CA MET A 314 8.22 -13.91 -4.04
C MET A 314 8.91 -15.10 -4.70
N SER A 315 9.29 -14.95 -5.96
CA SER A 315 10.11 -15.97 -6.64
C SER A 315 11.58 -15.69 -6.38
N VAL A 316 12.31 -16.65 -5.81
CA VAL A 316 13.69 -16.47 -5.39
C VAL A 316 14.63 -17.54 -5.95
N GLN A 317 15.90 -17.16 -6.09
CA GLN A 317 17.03 -18.08 -6.23
C GLN A 317 17.64 -18.21 -4.85
N GLY A 318 17.28 -19.24 -4.10
CA GLY A 318 17.56 -19.38 -2.68
C GLY A 318 19.03 -19.23 -2.31
N ASP A 319 19.93 -19.89 -3.07
CA ASP A 319 21.38 -19.80 -2.85
C ASP A 319 21.93 -18.36 -2.94
N ASN A 320 21.35 -17.50 -3.75
CA ASN A 320 21.73 -16.11 -3.87
C ASN A 320 20.97 -15.24 -2.88
N PHE A 321 19.69 -15.52 -2.68
CA PHE A 321 18.81 -14.81 -1.77
C PHE A 321 19.33 -14.82 -0.33
N VAL A 322 19.78 -15.96 0.18
CA VAL A 322 20.34 -16.07 1.53
C VAL A 322 21.64 -15.28 1.74
N LYS A 323 22.34 -14.91 0.67
CA LYS A 323 23.58 -14.11 0.74
C LYS A 323 23.33 -12.61 0.88
N LEU A 324 22.08 -12.15 0.65
CA LEU A 324 21.73 -10.74 0.81
C LEU A 324 21.96 -10.30 2.25
N LYS A 325 22.58 -9.12 2.41
CA LYS A 325 22.84 -8.53 3.74
C LYS A 325 21.55 -8.42 4.57
N GLN A 326 20.46 -8.01 3.94
CA GLN A 326 19.14 -7.84 4.57
C GLN A 326 18.58 -9.18 5.06
N ILE A 327 18.76 -10.25 4.27
CA ILE A 327 18.35 -11.60 4.67
C ILE A 327 19.23 -12.13 5.79
N GLN A 328 20.53 -11.93 5.72
CA GLN A 328 21.46 -12.32 6.80
C GLN A 328 21.13 -11.60 8.12
N GLN A 329 20.72 -10.34 8.07
CA GLN A 329 20.25 -9.61 9.25
C GLN A 329 18.98 -10.23 9.82
N LEU A 330 17.99 -10.55 8.94
CA LEU A 330 16.73 -11.18 9.33
C LEU A 330 16.99 -12.56 9.97
N LEU A 331 17.80 -13.39 9.32
CA LEU A 331 18.21 -14.72 9.85
C LEU A 331 18.92 -14.58 11.19
N GLY A 332 19.78 -13.57 11.35
CA GLY A 332 20.44 -13.26 12.61
C GLY A 332 19.48 -12.84 13.72
N MET A 333 18.37 -12.21 13.39
CA MET A 333 17.29 -11.91 14.35
C MET A 333 16.55 -13.18 14.78
N PHE A 334 16.16 -14.02 13.84
CA PHE A 334 15.52 -15.31 14.11
C PHE A 334 16.43 -16.26 14.90
N GLY A 335 17.73 -16.23 14.62
CA GLY A 335 18.73 -17.02 15.36
C GLY A 335 18.85 -16.67 16.85
N LYS A 336 18.35 -15.51 17.28
CA LYS A 336 18.32 -15.10 18.69
C LYS A 336 17.06 -15.58 19.43
N ILE A 337 16.05 -16.04 18.70
CA ILE A 337 14.81 -16.52 19.28
C ILE A 337 15.07 -17.91 19.86
N PRO A 338 14.79 -18.16 21.14
CA PRO A 338 14.88 -19.49 21.72
C PRO A 338 14.16 -20.51 20.85
N TYR A 339 14.75 -21.67 20.66
CA TYR A 339 14.27 -22.78 19.82
C TYR A 339 14.35 -22.54 18.30
N ILE A 340 13.83 -21.44 17.73
CA ILE A 340 13.94 -21.15 16.28
C ILE A 340 15.42 -21.07 15.84
N GLY A 341 16.29 -20.51 16.67
CA GLY A 341 17.74 -20.46 16.41
C GLY A 341 18.45 -21.82 16.33
N ARG A 342 17.73 -22.91 16.62
CA ARG A 342 18.24 -24.29 16.41
C ARG A 342 17.92 -24.85 15.01
N ILE A 343 17.05 -24.18 14.26
CA ILE A 343 16.72 -24.52 12.87
C ILE A 343 17.72 -23.81 11.98
N ASP A 344 18.36 -24.51 11.07
CA ASP A 344 19.19 -23.89 10.04
C ASP A 344 18.30 -23.29 8.93
N LEU A 345 17.70 -22.13 9.25
CA LEU A 345 16.84 -21.42 8.30
C LEU A 345 17.59 -21.01 7.03
N ALA A 346 18.90 -20.74 7.12
CA ALA A 346 19.69 -20.40 5.94
C ALA A 346 19.79 -21.59 4.99
N SER A 347 20.04 -22.81 5.52
CA SER A 347 20.05 -24.04 4.72
C SER A 347 18.69 -24.31 4.10
N ILE A 348 17.59 -24.14 4.83
CA ILE A 348 16.22 -24.31 4.30
C ILE A 348 15.96 -23.33 3.18
N LEU A 349 16.20 -22.04 3.39
CA LEU A 349 15.97 -21.01 2.37
C LEU A 349 16.85 -21.18 1.14
N SER A 350 18.06 -21.70 1.28
CA SER A 350 18.95 -21.96 0.14
C SER A 350 18.39 -23.01 -0.83
N THR A 351 17.52 -23.91 -0.35
CA THR A 351 16.87 -24.91 -1.21
C THR A 351 15.71 -24.36 -2.03
N VAL A 352 15.24 -23.13 -1.74
CA VAL A 352 14.12 -22.54 -2.48
C VAL A 352 14.58 -22.11 -3.86
N ASP A 353 13.92 -22.60 -4.90
CA ASP A 353 14.18 -22.25 -6.30
C ASP A 353 12.86 -22.01 -7.03
N GLY A 354 12.42 -20.76 -7.01
CA GLY A 354 11.13 -20.33 -7.53
C GLY A 354 10.26 -19.67 -6.45
N PRO A 355 8.93 -19.79 -6.55
CA PRO A 355 8.02 -19.10 -5.63
C PRO A 355 8.13 -19.59 -4.18
N PHE A 356 8.22 -18.60 -3.29
CA PHE A 356 7.96 -18.73 -1.86
C PHE A 356 6.71 -17.89 -1.54
N THR A 357 5.74 -18.48 -0.89
CA THR A 357 4.42 -17.88 -0.73
C THR A 357 3.94 -18.00 0.71
N ILE A 358 3.32 -16.92 1.19
CA ILE A 358 2.64 -16.87 2.49
C ILE A 358 1.17 -16.55 2.23
N GLY A 359 0.27 -17.43 2.65
CA GLY A 359 -1.17 -17.18 2.68
C GLY A 359 -1.63 -16.93 4.12
N LEU A 360 -2.51 -15.96 4.31
CA LEU A 360 -3.09 -15.60 5.60
C LEU A 360 -4.60 -15.47 5.46
N ALA A 361 -5.35 -15.94 6.46
CA ALA A 361 -6.78 -15.70 6.59
C ALA A 361 -7.13 -15.50 8.07
N ARG A 362 -8.11 -14.64 8.35
CA ARG A 362 -8.66 -14.56 9.69
C ARG A 362 -9.41 -15.85 10.02
N ASP A 363 -9.26 -16.32 11.24
CA ASP A 363 -10.02 -17.46 11.71
C ASP A 363 -11.51 -17.06 11.86
N PRO A 364 -12.44 -17.76 11.19
CA PRO A 364 -13.84 -17.39 11.25
C PRO A 364 -14.51 -17.70 12.61
N HIS A 365 -13.88 -18.52 13.44
CA HIS A 365 -14.43 -19.02 14.70
C HIS A 365 -13.76 -18.42 15.93
N LEU A 366 -12.54 -17.91 15.78
CA LEU A 366 -11.73 -17.40 16.88
C LEU A 366 -11.29 -15.97 16.57
N GLU A 367 -11.90 -15.01 17.25
CA GLU A 367 -11.57 -13.59 17.11
C GLU A 367 -10.10 -13.34 17.48
N GLY A 368 -9.39 -12.64 16.59
CA GLY A 368 -7.98 -12.32 16.76
C GLY A 368 -7.01 -13.42 16.33
N GLU A 369 -7.49 -14.56 15.86
CA GLU A 369 -6.63 -15.65 15.39
C GLU A 369 -6.52 -15.67 13.87
N TRP A 370 -5.37 -16.21 13.40
CA TRP A 370 -5.05 -16.30 11.98
C TRP A 370 -4.76 -17.74 11.57
N ASN A 371 -5.22 -18.09 10.41
CA ASN A 371 -4.82 -19.27 9.67
C ASN A 371 -3.69 -18.88 8.71
N MET A 372 -2.66 -19.71 8.61
CA MET A 372 -1.47 -19.41 7.81
C MET A 372 -1.06 -20.61 6.97
N VAL A 373 -0.63 -20.34 5.76
CA VAL A 373 0.03 -21.32 4.89
C VAL A 373 1.34 -20.74 4.39
N LEU A 374 2.42 -21.51 4.54
CA LEU A 374 3.68 -21.26 3.87
C LEU A 374 3.83 -22.34 2.79
N ALA A 375 4.16 -21.93 1.57
CA ALA A 375 4.44 -22.86 0.48
C ALA A 375 5.67 -22.38 -0.29
N ALA A 376 6.54 -23.32 -0.68
CA ALA A 376 7.75 -22.98 -1.43
C ALA A 376 8.12 -24.09 -2.41
N ARG A 377 8.54 -23.71 -3.61
CA ARG A 377 9.24 -24.64 -4.50
C ARG A 377 10.64 -24.86 -3.97
N SER A 378 10.99 -26.11 -3.67
CA SER A 378 12.27 -26.47 -3.08
C SER A 378 12.99 -27.50 -3.96
N THR A 379 14.32 -27.42 -4.02
CA THR A 379 15.18 -28.42 -4.66
C THR A 379 15.39 -29.67 -3.81
N ASP A 380 15.12 -29.57 -2.49
CA ASP A 380 15.20 -30.68 -1.53
C ASP A 380 14.04 -30.62 -0.51
N PRO A 381 12.78 -30.75 -0.96
CA PRO A 381 11.62 -30.61 -0.09
C PRO A 381 11.59 -31.67 1.03
N ASP A 382 11.96 -32.92 0.72
CA ASP A 382 11.97 -34.02 1.69
C ASP A 382 13.03 -33.83 2.78
N GLY A 383 14.20 -33.28 2.41
CA GLY A 383 15.26 -32.95 3.35
C GLY A 383 14.82 -31.84 4.32
N VAL A 384 14.13 -30.83 3.81
CA VAL A 384 13.57 -29.75 4.64
C VAL A 384 12.49 -30.27 5.60
N VAL A 385 11.55 -31.11 5.11
CA VAL A 385 10.53 -31.73 5.97
C VAL A 385 11.17 -32.53 7.10
N LYS A 386 12.20 -33.33 6.80
CA LYS A 386 12.94 -34.11 7.81
C LYS A 386 13.62 -33.20 8.85
N GLN A 387 14.23 -32.11 8.43
CA GLN A 387 14.86 -31.14 9.36
C GLN A 387 13.82 -30.52 10.31
N ILE A 388 12.68 -30.05 9.79
CA ILE A 388 11.60 -29.45 10.60
C ILE A 388 11.02 -30.51 11.55
N SER A 389 10.79 -31.74 11.08
CA SER A 389 10.26 -32.84 11.91
C SER A 389 11.24 -33.27 13.00
N ALA A 390 12.53 -33.34 12.69
CA ALA A 390 13.56 -33.62 13.69
C ALA A 390 13.62 -32.57 14.78
N PHE A 391 13.49 -31.30 14.40
CA PHE A 391 13.41 -30.19 15.35
C PHE A 391 12.16 -30.30 16.24
N ALA A 392 10.98 -30.53 15.68
CA ALA A 392 9.75 -30.67 16.44
C ALA A 392 9.83 -31.84 17.45
N ASN A 393 10.43 -32.96 17.03
CA ASN A 393 10.70 -34.10 17.94
C ASN A 393 11.61 -33.72 19.11
N GLN A 394 12.64 -32.90 18.88
CA GLN A 394 13.52 -32.38 19.96
C GLN A 394 12.79 -31.48 20.95
N MET A 395 11.70 -30.85 20.51
CA MET A 395 10.81 -30.04 21.34
C MET A 395 9.76 -30.87 22.10
N GLY A 396 9.80 -32.19 22.00
CA GLY A 396 8.85 -33.07 22.63
C GLY A 396 7.52 -33.22 21.90
N GLN A 397 7.43 -32.65 20.69
CA GLN A 397 6.25 -32.74 19.82
C GLN A 397 6.44 -33.94 18.90
N ALA A 398 5.81 -35.10 19.21
CA ALA A 398 5.81 -36.25 18.33
C ALA A 398 4.75 -36.08 17.23
N PRO A 399 5.14 -36.00 15.94
CA PRO A 399 4.15 -35.90 14.88
C PRO A 399 3.42 -37.21 14.66
N GLU A 400 2.18 -37.13 14.26
CA GLU A 400 1.49 -38.21 13.59
C GLU A 400 1.83 -38.16 12.10
N LEU A 401 2.23 -39.30 11.52
CA LEU A 401 2.39 -39.41 10.08
C LEU A 401 1.06 -39.92 9.50
N TYR A 402 0.42 -39.10 8.70
CA TYR A 402 -0.80 -39.45 8.00
C TYR A 402 -0.61 -39.24 6.50
N GLU A 403 -0.76 -40.30 5.72
CA GLU A 403 -0.43 -40.31 4.30
C GLU A 403 1.04 -39.90 4.08
N ASP A 404 1.36 -38.77 3.59
CA ASP A 404 2.74 -38.26 3.43
C ASP A 404 2.94 -36.92 4.18
N GLU A 405 2.02 -36.60 5.12
CA GLU A 405 2.07 -35.38 5.93
C GLU A 405 2.47 -35.67 7.38
N TYR A 406 3.32 -34.83 7.96
CA TYR A 406 3.56 -34.78 9.39
C TYR A 406 2.54 -33.85 10.03
N ILE A 407 1.74 -34.37 10.95
CA ILE A 407 0.68 -33.62 11.63
C ILE A 407 1.07 -33.39 13.08
N TYR A 408 1.02 -32.14 13.48
CA TYR A 408 1.22 -31.68 14.86
C TYR A 408 -0.04 -30.99 15.34
N GLN A 409 -0.46 -31.28 16.55
CA GLN A 409 -1.52 -30.52 17.18
C GLN A 409 -0.90 -29.46 18.09
N TYR A 410 -1.25 -28.21 17.87
CA TYR A 410 -0.81 -27.09 18.68
C TYR A 410 -2.02 -26.26 19.09
N ASP A 411 -2.35 -26.31 20.38
CA ASP A 411 -3.55 -25.70 20.93
C ASP A 411 -4.80 -26.20 20.19
N ASN A 412 -5.61 -25.31 19.63
CA ASN A 412 -6.78 -25.65 18.82
C ASN A 412 -6.47 -25.77 17.31
N LYS A 413 -5.22 -25.58 16.88
CA LYS A 413 -4.81 -25.61 15.48
C LYS A 413 -4.06 -26.88 15.13
N MET A 414 -4.20 -27.28 13.88
CA MET A 414 -3.45 -28.38 13.28
C MET A 414 -2.35 -27.81 12.39
N ILE A 415 -1.12 -28.18 12.67
CA ILE A 415 0.02 -27.86 11.82
C ILE A 415 0.31 -29.08 10.96
N ARG A 416 0.21 -28.92 9.65
CA ARG A 416 0.55 -29.95 8.66
C ARG A 416 1.79 -29.54 7.89
N ILE A 417 2.73 -30.46 7.76
CA ILE A 417 3.98 -30.25 7.02
C ILE A 417 4.11 -31.39 6.03
N GLY A 418 4.26 -31.07 4.76
CA GLY A 418 4.34 -32.07 3.71
C GLY A 418 4.86 -31.52 2.39
N VAL A 419 4.80 -32.39 1.38
CA VAL A 419 5.21 -32.10 0.02
C VAL A 419 4.10 -32.50 -0.94
N THR A 420 3.71 -31.61 -1.82
CA THR A 420 2.78 -31.90 -2.90
C THR A 420 3.35 -31.44 -4.24
N SER A 421 3.51 -32.33 -5.20
CA SER A 421 4.06 -32.00 -6.54
C SER A 421 5.39 -31.24 -6.50
N GLY A 422 6.27 -31.53 -5.53
CA GLY A 422 7.56 -30.84 -5.34
C GLY A 422 7.47 -29.50 -4.61
N ILE A 423 6.29 -29.14 -4.13
CA ILE A 423 6.07 -27.94 -3.30
C ILE A 423 6.07 -28.36 -1.83
N LEU A 424 7.03 -27.84 -1.08
CA LEU A 424 7.03 -27.91 0.38
C LEU A 424 5.95 -26.97 0.91
N TYR A 425 5.20 -27.42 1.91
CA TYR A 425 4.25 -26.55 2.61
C TYR A 425 4.24 -26.79 4.11
N VAL A 426 3.88 -25.73 4.82
CA VAL A 426 3.51 -25.73 6.24
C VAL A 426 2.17 -25.04 6.35
N LYS A 427 1.14 -25.76 6.81
CA LYS A 427 -0.23 -25.25 6.98
C LYS A 427 -0.55 -25.22 8.47
N MET A 428 -0.91 -24.05 9.00
CA MET A 428 -1.49 -23.87 10.32
C MET A 428 -2.93 -23.42 10.13
N LEU A 429 -3.85 -24.38 10.15
CA LEU A 429 -5.26 -24.18 9.84
C LEU A 429 -6.12 -24.69 10.99
N ASP A 430 -7.32 -24.13 11.14
CA ASP A 430 -8.37 -24.74 11.93
C ASP A 430 -8.83 -26.06 11.27
N TYR A 431 -9.39 -27.00 12.07
CA TYR A 431 -9.82 -28.33 11.64
C TYR A 431 -10.83 -28.33 10.47
N GLU A 432 -11.60 -27.24 10.31
CA GLU A 432 -12.71 -27.19 9.36
C GLU A 432 -12.37 -26.51 8.01
N GLN A 433 -11.16 -25.96 7.84
CA GLN A 433 -10.78 -25.22 6.62
C GLN A 433 -10.01 -26.07 5.61
N THR A 434 -10.68 -26.94 4.89
CA THR A 434 -9.97 -27.87 3.98
C THR A 434 -10.45 -27.86 2.52
N GLU A 435 -11.43 -27.04 2.13
CA GLU A 435 -12.03 -27.17 0.80
C GLU A 435 -11.54 -26.13 -0.21
N GLY A 436 -11.11 -26.61 -1.37
CA GLY A 436 -10.69 -25.85 -2.55
C GLY A 436 -9.26 -25.30 -2.47
N TYR A 437 -8.71 -24.95 -3.64
CA TYR A 437 -7.37 -24.37 -3.77
C TYR A 437 -7.46 -23.02 -4.49
N ALA A 438 -6.55 -22.11 -4.15
CA ALA A 438 -6.49 -20.76 -4.72
C ALA A 438 -6.33 -20.79 -6.26
N TYR A 439 -5.69 -21.82 -6.82
CA TYR A 439 -5.49 -21.94 -8.27
C TYR A 439 -6.78 -22.17 -9.07
N GLU A 440 -7.90 -22.46 -8.43
CA GLU A 440 -9.21 -22.52 -9.10
C GLU A 440 -9.69 -21.15 -9.56
N MET A 441 -9.16 -20.07 -8.97
CA MET A 441 -9.48 -18.70 -9.32
C MET A 441 -8.55 -18.22 -10.44
N ALA A 442 -9.10 -17.92 -11.63
CA ALA A 442 -8.32 -17.47 -12.78
C ALA A 442 -7.47 -16.23 -12.48
N ALA A 443 -8.04 -15.24 -11.79
CA ALA A 443 -7.31 -14.02 -11.43
C ALA A 443 -6.09 -14.30 -10.53
N VAL A 444 -6.19 -15.25 -9.60
CA VAL A 444 -5.06 -15.67 -8.76
C VAL A 444 -3.99 -16.35 -9.60
N ARG A 445 -4.40 -17.25 -10.49
CA ARG A 445 -3.46 -17.96 -11.38
C ARG A 445 -2.69 -16.98 -12.27
N ASP A 446 -3.41 -16.08 -12.96
CA ASP A 446 -2.81 -15.10 -13.85
C ASP A 446 -1.82 -14.20 -13.09
N PHE A 447 -2.15 -13.84 -11.84
CA PHE A 447 -1.25 -13.11 -10.97
C PHE A 447 0.05 -13.89 -10.67
N PHE A 448 -0.06 -15.15 -10.28
CA PHE A 448 1.10 -15.98 -9.92
C PHE A 448 1.99 -16.33 -11.12
N ASP A 449 1.40 -16.55 -12.29
CA ASP A 449 2.17 -16.83 -13.52
C ASP A 449 3.11 -15.69 -13.89
N ASP A 450 2.79 -14.47 -13.49
CA ASP A 450 3.51 -13.28 -13.88
C ASP A 450 4.29 -12.60 -12.73
N ALA A 451 3.95 -12.83 -11.45
CA ALA A 451 4.51 -12.04 -10.36
C ALA A 451 5.84 -12.62 -9.83
N LEU A 452 6.93 -11.89 -10.02
CA LEU A 452 8.21 -12.15 -9.36
C LEU A 452 8.15 -11.87 -7.84
N VAL A 453 7.49 -10.77 -7.48
CA VAL A 453 7.19 -10.37 -6.10
C VAL A 453 5.81 -9.77 -6.12
N GLY A 454 4.94 -10.17 -5.20
CA GLY A 454 3.62 -9.60 -5.22
C GLY A 454 2.75 -9.90 -4.02
N PHE A 455 1.66 -9.19 -4.00
CA PHE A 455 0.64 -9.26 -2.98
C PHE A 455 -0.73 -9.41 -3.65
N PHE A 456 -1.51 -10.35 -3.18
CA PHE A 456 -2.89 -10.59 -3.58
C PHE A 456 -3.77 -10.51 -2.34
N ALA A 457 -4.91 -9.84 -2.44
CA ALA A 457 -5.92 -9.77 -1.40
C ALA A 457 -7.31 -9.99 -1.99
N GLN A 458 -8.15 -10.74 -1.27
CA GLN A 458 -9.58 -10.82 -1.57
C GLN A 458 -10.37 -10.29 -0.38
N THR A 459 -11.44 -9.55 -0.68
CA THR A 459 -12.37 -9.08 0.34
C THR A 459 -13.62 -9.95 0.30
N ARG A 460 -14.06 -10.41 1.48
CA ARG A 460 -15.22 -11.30 1.64
C ARG A 460 -16.34 -10.66 2.45
N ASN A 461 -16.27 -9.37 2.72
CA ASN A 461 -17.33 -8.72 3.48
C ASN A 461 -18.42 -8.15 2.56
N ASP A 462 -19.63 -7.97 3.10
CA ASP A 462 -20.80 -7.49 2.38
C ASP A 462 -20.64 -6.07 1.81
N SER A 463 -19.64 -5.32 2.29
CA SER A 463 -19.42 -3.92 1.90
C SER A 463 -18.62 -3.80 0.62
N VAL A 464 -17.66 -4.70 0.39
CA VAL A 464 -16.77 -4.69 -0.77
C VAL A 464 -16.43 -6.12 -1.15
N ASN A 465 -16.86 -6.51 -2.33
CA ASN A 465 -16.53 -7.81 -2.90
C ASN A 465 -15.60 -7.62 -4.10
N GLY A 466 -14.32 -7.89 -3.92
CA GLY A 466 -13.35 -7.74 -4.98
C GLY A 466 -12.02 -8.40 -4.67
N TYR A 467 -11.16 -8.37 -5.67
CA TYR A 467 -9.78 -8.80 -5.58
C TYR A 467 -8.89 -7.61 -5.84
N PHE A 468 -7.81 -7.55 -5.11
CA PHE A 468 -6.71 -6.63 -5.35
C PHE A 468 -5.44 -7.43 -5.52
N ASP A 469 -4.70 -7.19 -6.59
CA ASP A 469 -3.35 -7.68 -6.76
C ASP A 469 -2.38 -6.53 -7.06
N PHE A 470 -1.15 -6.70 -6.67
CA PHE A 470 -0.05 -5.83 -7.05
C PHE A 470 1.24 -6.63 -7.07
N GLY A 471 1.93 -6.64 -8.19
CA GLY A 471 3.15 -7.41 -8.32
C GLY A 471 4.15 -6.86 -9.32
N LEU A 472 5.43 -7.06 -9.00
CA LEU A 472 6.55 -6.86 -9.90
C LEU A 472 6.53 -8.00 -10.92
N LYS A 473 6.39 -7.68 -12.20
CA LYS A 473 6.36 -8.64 -13.31
C LYS A 473 7.76 -8.96 -13.84
N ASP A 474 8.58 -7.94 -13.89
CA ASP A 474 10.01 -8.01 -14.17
C ASP A 474 10.72 -6.87 -13.42
N ILE A 475 12.03 -6.73 -13.58
CA ILE A 475 12.81 -5.71 -12.84
C ILE A 475 12.41 -4.26 -13.17
N HIS A 476 11.68 -4.03 -14.26
CA HIS A 476 11.25 -2.71 -14.70
C HIS A 476 9.75 -2.48 -14.60
N ASN A 477 8.94 -3.55 -14.54
CA ASN A 477 7.49 -3.45 -14.68
C ASN A 477 6.77 -4.07 -13.49
N ALA A 478 5.87 -3.30 -12.89
CA ALA A 478 4.90 -3.79 -11.93
C ALA A 478 3.48 -3.50 -12.42
N LYS A 479 2.57 -4.41 -12.12
CA LYS A 479 1.13 -4.26 -12.39
C LYS A 479 0.33 -4.49 -11.14
N GLY A 480 -0.81 -3.83 -11.06
CA GLY A 480 -1.81 -4.07 -10.05
C GLY A 480 -3.21 -3.99 -10.65
N HIS A 481 -4.11 -4.75 -10.09
CA HIS A 481 -5.49 -4.74 -10.53
C HIS A 481 -6.43 -4.71 -9.33
N PHE A 482 -7.57 -4.08 -9.53
CA PHE A 482 -8.72 -4.22 -8.65
C PHE A 482 -9.90 -4.72 -9.50
N TYR A 483 -10.45 -5.86 -9.12
CA TYR A 483 -11.61 -6.47 -9.76
C TYR A 483 -12.78 -6.51 -8.79
N THR A 484 -13.99 -6.29 -9.27
CA THR A 484 -15.20 -6.59 -8.52
C THR A 484 -15.80 -7.92 -8.98
N ASN A 485 -16.18 -8.78 -8.03
CA ASN A 485 -16.92 -10.01 -8.29
C ASN A 485 -18.44 -9.82 -8.18
N VAL A 486 -18.90 -8.61 -7.90
CA VAL A 486 -20.33 -8.28 -7.86
C VAL A 486 -20.85 -8.07 -9.28
N PRO A 487 -21.81 -8.88 -9.76
CA PRO A 487 -22.37 -8.71 -11.10
C PRO A 487 -22.93 -7.29 -11.32
N LYS A 488 -22.54 -6.65 -12.44
CA LYS A 488 -22.93 -5.27 -12.81
C LYS A 488 -22.43 -4.16 -11.87
N ALA A 489 -21.59 -4.47 -10.90
CA ALA A 489 -20.93 -3.43 -10.12
C ALA A 489 -19.92 -2.68 -11.00
N ASN A 490 -19.63 -1.44 -10.62
CA ASN A 490 -18.63 -0.61 -11.28
C ASN A 490 -17.35 -0.66 -10.45
N ALA A 491 -16.26 -1.24 -10.99
CA ALA A 491 -15.02 -1.44 -10.28
C ALA A 491 -14.40 -0.13 -9.76
N THR A 492 -14.45 0.95 -10.55
CA THR A 492 -13.98 2.27 -10.12
C THR A 492 -14.77 2.78 -8.91
N LEU A 493 -16.09 2.65 -8.93
CA LEU A 493 -16.95 3.06 -7.83
C LEU A 493 -16.74 2.18 -6.59
N GLU A 494 -16.61 0.86 -6.78
CA GLU A 494 -16.35 -0.08 -5.69
C GLU A 494 -14.96 0.16 -5.05
N LEU A 495 -13.95 0.50 -5.84
CA LEU A 495 -12.66 0.92 -5.31
C LEU A 495 -12.79 2.18 -4.44
N LEU A 496 -13.51 3.21 -4.91
CA LEU A 496 -13.75 4.42 -4.12
C LEU A 496 -14.51 4.11 -2.83
N ARG A 497 -15.54 3.26 -2.89
CA ARG A 497 -16.29 2.81 -1.70
C ARG A 497 -15.39 2.06 -0.72
N SER A 498 -14.55 1.14 -1.22
CA SER A 498 -13.59 0.40 -0.40
C SER A 498 -12.66 1.34 0.35
N LEU A 499 -12.11 2.32 -0.36
CA LEU A 499 -11.23 3.33 0.23
C LEU A 499 -11.94 4.20 1.28
N CYS A 500 -13.24 4.48 1.09
CA CYS A 500 -14.07 5.18 2.09
C CYS A 500 -14.41 4.29 3.30
N SER A 501 -14.62 3.00 3.07
CA SER A 501 -15.03 2.06 4.13
C SER A 501 -13.89 1.64 5.05
N ILE A 502 -12.63 1.87 4.66
CA ILE A 502 -11.47 1.60 5.52
C ILE A 502 -11.50 2.59 6.70
N LYS A 503 -12.02 2.14 7.84
CA LYS A 503 -11.93 2.91 9.08
C LYS A 503 -10.48 3.06 9.51
N ALA A 504 -10.22 4.15 10.23
CA ALA A 504 -8.88 4.46 10.70
C ALA A 504 -8.25 3.37 11.59
N GLY A 505 -9.07 2.51 12.19
CA GLY A 505 -8.67 1.39 13.04
C GLY A 505 -8.68 0.02 12.34
N ASP A 506 -9.46 -0.16 11.26
CA ASP A 506 -9.72 -1.49 10.69
C ASP A 506 -8.62 -1.96 9.72
N ALA A 507 -7.82 -1.06 9.16
CA ALA A 507 -6.74 -1.44 8.23
C ALA A 507 -5.59 -2.19 8.93
N PHE A 508 -5.50 -2.09 10.27
CA PHE A 508 -4.46 -2.74 11.09
C PHE A 508 -4.96 -3.12 12.49
N GLY A 509 -6.23 -3.54 12.63
CA GLY A 509 -6.82 -3.93 13.91
C GLY A 509 -7.46 -2.77 14.68
N ASN A 510 -8.55 -3.05 15.39
CA ASN A 510 -9.19 -2.11 16.33
C ASN A 510 -8.21 -1.73 17.44
N GLU A 511 -8.30 -0.49 17.95
CA GLU A 511 -7.49 -0.03 19.09
C GLU A 511 -7.65 -0.90 20.37
N ASP A 512 -8.66 -1.78 20.41
CA ASP A 512 -8.95 -2.71 21.50
C ASP A 512 -8.52 -4.16 21.22
N SER A 513 -8.06 -4.50 20.01
CA SER A 513 -7.45 -5.78 19.70
C SER A 513 -5.95 -5.61 19.60
N ASP A 514 -5.20 -6.34 20.40
CA ASP A 514 -3.74 -6.51 20.31
C ASP A 514 -3.30 -7.20 18.98
N ASP A 515 -4.12 -7.12 17.92
CA ASP A 515 -4.08 -7.84 16.65
C ASP A 515 -3.21 -7.18 15.60
N ASP A 516 -2.09 -6.65 15.97
CA ASP A 516 -1.04 -6.30 15.02
C ASP A 516 -0.35 -7.61 14.55
N PHE A 517 -0.09 -7.78 13.24
CA PHE A 517 0.71 -8.88 12.68
C PHE A 517 2.02 -9.09 13.46
N THR A 518 2.59 -8.01 14.01
CA THR A 518 3.74 -8.05 14.93
C THR A 518 3.38 -8.64 16.29
N SER A 519 2.20 -8.40 16.80
CA SER A 519 1.66 -9.00 18.01
C SER A 519 1.39 -10.49 17.79
N PHE A 520 0.83 -10.84 16.62
CA PHE A 520 0.68 -12.23 16.18
C PHE A 520 2.06 -12.94 16.10
N MET A 521 3.04 -12.34 15.43
CA MET A 521 4.38 -12.93 15.35
C MET A 521 5.06 -13.00 16.71
N SER A 522 4.92 -11.99 17.56
CA SER A 522 5.44 -12.00 18.94
C SER A 522 4.67 -13.00 19.80
N GLY A 523 3.34 -13.05 19.70
CA GLY A 523 2.51 -14.00 20.44
C GLY A 523 2.71 -15.45 19.99
N ALA A 524 2.93 -15.69 18.70
CA ALA A 524 3.31 -17.01 18.20
C ALA A 524 4.71 -17.41 18.72
N ILE A 525 5.63 -16.46 18.82
CA ILE A 525 6.98 -16.68 19.36
C ILE A 525 6.94 -16.90 20.88
N ASP A 526 6.16 -16.11 21.61
CA ASP A 526 6.02 -16.24 23.08
C ASP A 526 5.29 -17.55 23.46
N LYS A 527 4.35 -18.01 22.65
CA LYS A 527 3.65 -19.28 22.84
C LYS A 527 4.50 -20.51 22.47
N LEU A 528 5.62 -20.31 21.77
CA LEU A 528 6.63 -21.37 21.53
C LEU A 528 7.56 -21.58 22.73
N GLN A 529 7.37 -20.87 23.84
CA GLN A 529 8.10 -21.16 25.07
C GLN A 529 7.57 -22.46 25.72
N PRO A 530 8.43 -23.37 26.18
CA PRO A 530 7.94 -24.57 26.86
C PRO A 530 7.14 -24.16 28.09
N LEU A 531 6.03 -24.82 28.28
CA LEU A 531 5.37 -24.88 29.58
C LEU A 531 6.33 -25.62 30.54
N ASP A 532 6.92 -24.88 31.48
CA ASP A 532 7.72 -25.45 32.59
C ASP A 532 6.90 -26.42 33.45
#